data_b55928fe8d1a872e8c01af3b2db89bb3
#
_entry.id   b55928fe8d1a872e8c01af3b2db89bb3
#
_cell.length_a   1.000
_cell.length_b   1.000
_cell.length_c   1.000
_cell.angle_alpha   90.00
_cell.angle_beta   90.00
_cell.angle_gamma   90.00
#
_symmetry.space_group_name_H-M   'P 1'
#
loop_
_entity.id
_entity.type
_entity.pdbx_description
1 polymer ?
#
loop_
_entity_poly.entity_id
_entity_poly.type
_entity_poly.pdbx_seq_one_letter_code
_entity_poly.pdbx_strand_id
1 'polypeptide(L)'
;KVYVESSLGISSSFSDQEYSEAGAKICLNVKEVYEADIILKVEPPSLQELDYFKHNQCLISALQLKTQKAEYFKKLMDKKVTAVAFDYIKDEAQVFPIVRSMGEIAGTSSILIAAELLSTFSGGRGLLMGGIPGVKPTRVVIIGAGTVAEYAARSAVGLGALVSVF
;
A
#
# COMPACT_ATOMS: atom_id res chain seq x y z
N LYS A 1 9.33 -8.26 22.73
CA LYS A 1 10.26 -7.20 22.33
C LYS A 1 10.03 -6.86 20.87
N VAL A 2 9.98 -5.58 20.53
CA VAL A 2 9.75 -5.10 19.15
C VAL A 2 11.08 -4.64 18.57
N TYR A 3 11.35 -5.05 17.33
CA TYR A 3 12.50 -4.63 16.52
C TYR A 3 11.96 -3.83 15.33
N VAL A 4 12.57 -2.70 15.03
CA VAL A 4 12.16 -1.81 13.94
C VAL A 4 13.39 -1.49 13.09
N GLU A 5 13.28 -1.65 11.79
CA GLU A 5 14.30 -1.22 10.85
C GLU A 5 14.44 0.32 10.88
N SER A 6 15.67 0.82 10.92
CA SER A 6 15.91 2.26 10.89
C SER A 6 15.26 2.91 9.68
N SER A 7 14.66 4.06 9.89
CA SER A 7 13.97 4.84 8.86
C SER A 7 12.66 4.22 8.33
N LEU A 8 12.14 3.14 8.94
CA LEU A 8 10.90 2.46 8.50
C LEU A 8 9.71 3.42 8.40
N GLY A 9 9.58 4.33 9.36
CA GLY A 9 8.40 5.20 9.48
C GLY A 9 8.51 6.56 8.80
N ILE A 10 9.65 6.93 8.22
CA ILE A 10 9.91 8.29 7.72
C ILE A 10 8.86 8.75 6.70
N SER A 11 8.50 7.88 5.75
CA SER A 11 7.48 8.20 4.74
C SER A 11 6.07 8.41 5.31
N SER A 12 5.83 7.97 6.55
CA SER A 12 4.58 8.14 7.29
C SER A 12 4.73 9.13 8.45
N SER A 13 5.81 9.94 8.45
CA SER A 13 6.12 10.93 9.47
C SER A 13 6.36 10.37 10.88
N PHE A 14 6.78 9.11 10.98
CA PHE A 14 7.24 8.51 12.24
C PHE A 14 8.76 8.38 12.23
N SER A 15 9.41 8.97 13.23
CA SER A 15 10.86 8.93 13.40
C SER A 15 11.33 7.68 14.15
N ASP A 16 12.59 7.30 14.00
CA ASP A 16 13.22 6.25 14.77
C ASP A 16 13.19 6.55 16.29
N GLN A 17 13.23 7.85 16.65
CA GLN A 17 13.13 8.29 18.04
C GLN A 17 11.77 7.94 18.65
N GLU A 18 10.67 8.22 17.94
CA GLU A 18 9.31 7.92 18.42
C GLU A 18 9.11 6.41 18.60
N TYR A 19 9.64 5.59 17.69
CA TYR A 19 9.64 4.13 17.87
C TYR A 19 10.46 3.70 19.10
N SER A 20 11.62 4.30 19.32
CA SER A 20 12.48 4.01 20.48
C SER A 20 11.81 4.43 21.79
N GLU A 21 11.18 5.60 21.84
CA GLU A 21 10.42 6.10 22.99
C GLU A 21 9.21 5.20 23.32
N ALA A 22 8.60 4.60 22.29
CA ALA A 22 7.55 3.59 22.44
C ALA A 22 8.09 2.21 22.91
N GLY A 23 9.41 2.06 23.07
CA GLY A 23 10.05 0.85 23.60
C GLY A 23 10.55 -0.13 22.53
N ALA A 24 10.57 0.26 21.26
CA ALA A 24 11.16 -0.56 20.21
C ALA A 24 12.68 -0.44 20.17
N LYS A 25 13.36 -1.49 19.71
CA LYS A 25 14.78 -1.47 19.39
C LYS A 25 14.94 -1.12 17.91
N ILE A 26 15.63 -0.02 17.60
CA ILE A 26 15.98 0.34 16.24
C ILE A 26 17.16 -0.53 15.77
N CYS A 27 17.01 -1.13 14.59
CA CYS A 27 18.00 -1.99 13.94
C CYS A 27 18.53 -1.29 12.69
N LEU A 28 19.85 -1.11 12.63
CA LEU A 28 20.53 -0.53 11.46
C LEU A 28 20.72 -1.55 10.33
N ASN A 29 20.71 -2.84 10.67
CA ASN A 29 20.83 -3.92 9.72
C ASN A 29 19.51 -4.69 9.64
N VAL A 30 18.96 -4.79 8.45
CA VAL A 30 17.69 -5.50 8.20
C VAL A 30 17.71 -6.93 8.73
N LYS A 31 18.86 -7.62 8.70
CA LYS A 31 18.98 -9.00 9.22
C LYS A 31 18.66 -9.11 10.71
N GLU A 32 18.90 -8.03 11.49
CA GLU A 32 18.57 -8.05 12.92
C GLU A 32 17.05 -8.07 13.16
N VAL A 33 16.26 -7.49 12.25
CA VAL A 33 14.80 -7.54 12.34
C VAL A 33 14.31 -8.97 12.13
N TYR A 34 14.97 -9.74 11.24
CA TYR A 34 14.62 -11.14 10.96
C TYR A 34 15.04 -12.10 12.08
N GLU A 35 15.70 -11.62 13.15
CA GLU A 35 15.92 -12.41 14.37
C GLU A 35 14.63 -12.61 15.20
N ALA A 36 13.58 -11.81 14.98
CA ALA A 36 12.30 -11.90 15.69
C ALA A 36 11.50 -13.15 15.29
N ASP A 37 10.62 -13.62 16.19
CA ASP A 37 9.76 -14.80 15.94
C ASP A 37 8.64 -14.48 14.92
N ILE A 38 8.19 -13.23 14.90
CA ILE A 38 7.13 -12.74 14.01
C ILE A 38 7.67 -11.57 13.21
N ILE A 39 7.59 -11.68 11.90
CA ILE A 39 7.95 -10.63 10.94
C ILE A 39 6.67 -10.00 10.43
N LEU A 40 6.50 -8.69 10.62
CA LEU A 40 5.41 -7.90 10.07
C LEU A 40 5.96 -6.99 8.97
N LYS A 41 5.43 -7.11 7.77
CA LYS A 41 5.86 -6.34 6.61
C LYS A 41 4.66 -6.02 5.71
N VAL A 42 4.60 -4.81 5.14
CA VAL A 42 3.49 -4.43 4.25
C VAL A 42 3.60 -5.18 2.92
N GLU A 43 4.72 -5.02 2.21
CA GLU A 43 4.98 -5.75 0.97
C GLU A 43 5.53 -7.15 1.23
N PRO A 44 5.31 -8.11 0.31
CA PRO A 44 5.90 -9.43 0.45
C PRO A 44 7.43 -9.34 0.49
N PRO A 45 8.10 -10.15 1.33
CA PRO A 45 9.55 -10.22 1.30
C PRO A 45 10.07 -10.60 -0.09
N SER A 46 11.17 -9.98 -0.51
CA SER A 46 11.89 -10.40 -1.73
C SER A 46 12.50 -11.79 -1.57
N LEU A 47 12.91 -12.41 -2.69
CA LEU A 47 13.60 -13.70 -2.62
C LEU A 47 14.90 -13.66 -1.81
N GLN A 48 15.57 -12.50 -1.75
CA GLN A 48 16.76 -12.30 -0.92
C GLN A 48 16.41 -12.19 0.56
N GLU A 49 15.35 -11.47 0.88
CA GLU A 49 14.90 -11.36 2.27
C GLU A 49 14.41 -12.70 2.82
N LEU A 50 13.85 -13.57 1.98
CA LEU A 50 13.48 -14.93 2.41
C LEU A 50 14.69 -15.74 2.90
N ASP A 51 15.91 -15.42 2.49
CA ASP A 51 17.10 -16.09 2.98
C ASP A 51 17.44 -15.72 4.44
N TYR A 52 16.96 -14.58 4.92
CA TYR A 52 17.14 -14.15 6.32
C TYR A 52 16.20 -14.86 7.30
N PHE A 53 15.09 -15.44 6.83
CA PHE A 53 14.17 -16.16 7.71
C PHE A 53 14.84 -17.37 8.36
N LYS A 54 14.48 -17.57 9.63
CA LYS A 54 14.78 -18.80 10.38
C LYS A 54 13.65 -19.82 10.19
N HIS A 55 13.91 -21.04 10.62
CA HIS A 55 12.87 -22.08 10.63
C HIS A 55 11.76 -21.75 11.64
N ASN A 56 10.52 -22.04 11.24
CA ASN A 56 9.30 -21.92 12.06
C ASN A 56 8.94 -20.48 12.46
N GLN A 57 9.44 -19.45 11.77
CA GLN A 57 9.00 -18.07 11.99
C GLN A 57 7.58 -17.82 11.43
N CYS A 58 6.94 -16.77 11.93
CA CYS A 58 5.67 -16.27 11.40
C CYS A 58 5.93 -15.03 10.54
N LEU A 59 5.36 -15.01 9.34
CA LEU A 59 5.34 -13.84 8.45
C LEU A 59 3.91 -13.34 8.33
N ILE A 60 3.69 -12.05 8.58
CA ILE A 60 2.42 -11.35 8.36
C ILE A 60 2.68 -10.26 7.32
N SER A 61 2.10 -10.41 6.11
CA SER A 61 2.35 -9.49 4.98
C SER A 61 1.22 -9.56 3.96
N ALA A 62 1.11 -8.56 3.09
CA ALA A 62 0.33 -8.67 1.85
C ALA A 62 1.09 -9.58 0.89
N LEU A 63 0.82 -10.89 0.92
CA LEU A 63 1.64 -11.86 0.20
C LEU A 63 1.47 -11.83 -1.32
N GLN A 64 0.41 -11.19 -1.84
CA GLN A 64 0.15 -11.08 -3.28
C GLN A 64 0.26 -12.45 -4.00
N LEU A 65 -0.37 -13.48 -3.44
CA LEU A 65 -0.18 -14.90 -3.81
C LEU A 65 -0.27 -15.18 -5.31
N LYS A 66 -1.11 -14.43 -6.04
CA LYS A 66 -1.32 -14.63 -7.48
C LYS A 66 -0.15 -14.20 -8.35
N THR A 67 0.73 -13.35 -7.85
CA THR A 67 1.87 -12.79 -8.59
C THR A 67 3.20 -13.46 -8.23
N GLN A 68 3.22 -14.23 -7.13
CA GLN A 68 4.43 -14.90 -6.66
C GLN A 68 4.79 -16.11 -7.53
N LYS A 69 6.08 -16.30 -7.73
CA LYS A 69 6.63 -17.48 -8.43
C LYS A 69 6.71 -18.70 -7.50
N ALA A 70 6.75 -19.89 -8.09
CA ALA A 70 6.86 -21.14 -7.34
C ALA A 70 8.09 -21.19 -6.39
N GLU A 71 9.20 -20.57 -6.76
CA GLU A 71 10.41 -20.47 -5.95
C GLU A 71 10.17 -19.74 -4.62
N TYR A 72 9.34 -18.70 -4.63
CA TYR A 72 8.95 -17.96 -3.42
C TYR A 72 8.30 -18.89 -2.37
N PHE A 73 7.32 -19.67 -2.81
CA PHE A 73 6.63 -20.61 -1.94
C PHE A 73 7.55 -21.73 -1.47
N LYS A 74 8.42 -22.23 -2.36
CA LYS A 74 9.40 -23.24 -2.00
C LYS A 74 10.32 -22.78 -0.86
N LYS A 75 10.87 -21.56 -0.94
CA LYS A 75 11.70 -20.98 0.13
C LYS A 75 10.96 -20.88 1.47
N LEU A 76 9.68 -20.43 1.46
CA LEU A 76 8.86 -20.40 2.67
C LEU A 76 8.63 -21.79 3.26
N MET A 77 8.35 -22.78 2.40
CA MET A 77 8.13 -24.17 2.81
C MET A 77 9.40 -24.82 3.37
N ASP A 78 10.54 -24.63 2.72
CA ASP A 78 11.83 -25.17 3.14
C ASP A 78 12.20 -24.68 4.57
N LYS A 79 11.82 -23.45 4.90
CA LYS A 79 12.02 -22.86 6.23
C LYS A 79 10.84 -23.05 7.18
N LYS A 80 9.78 -23.75 6.76
CA LYS A 80 8.56 -23.99 7.55
C LYS A 80 7.95 -22.69 8.10
N VAL A 81 7.98 -21.61 7.31
CA VAL A 81 7.41 -20.31 7.71
C VAL A 81 5.90 -20.40 7.72
N THR A 82 5.27 -19.97 8.82
CA THR A 82 3.83 -19.76 8.87
C THR A 82 3.52 -18.38 8.27
N ALA A 83 2.98 -18.36 7.07
CA ALA A 83 2.71 -17.11 6.36
C ALA A 83 1.23 -16.73 6.43
N VAL A 84 0.94 -15.55 6.99
CA VAL A 84 -0.40 -14.97 7.10
C VAL A 84 -0.53 -13.84 6.08
N ALA A 85 -1.34 -14.08 5.05
CA ALA A 85 -1.65 -13.10 4.02
C ALA A 85 -2.75 -12.15 4.51
N PHE A 86 -2.42 -10.98 5.01
CA PHE A 86 -3.44 -10.05 5.52
C PHE A 86 -4.31 -9.44 4.40
N ASP A 87 -3.87 -9.50 3.16
CA ASP A 87 -4.66 -9.16 1.97
C ASP A 87 -5.82 -10.15 1.69
N TYR A 88 -5.85 -11.29 2.40
CA TYR A 88 -6.94 -12.26 2.37
C TYR A 88 -7.75 -12.34 3.67
N ILE A 89 -7.43 -11.52 4.68
CA ILE A 89 -8.22 -11.45 5.92
C ILE A 89 -9.57 -10.79 5.61
N LYS A 90 -10.65 -11.46 6.01
CA LYS A 90 -12.01 -10.97 5.91
C LYS A 90 -12.58 -10.68 7.28
N ASP A 91 -13.43 -9.66 7.35
CA ASP A 91 -14.27 -9.40 8.51
C ASP A 91 -15.55 -10.29 8.53
N GLU A 92 -16.40 -10.10 9.54
CA GLU A 92 -17.66 -10.83 9.67
C GLU A 92 -18.61 -10.58 8.49
N ALA A 93 -18.54 -9.43 7.83
CA ALA A 93 -19.30 -9.07 6.65
C ALA A 93 -18.68 -9.60 5.34
N GLN A 94 -17.63 -10.44 5.41
CA GLN A 94 -16.88 -10.99 4.27
C GLN A 94 -16.17 -9.91 3.43
N VAL A 95 -15.95 -8.73 3.98
CA VAL A 95 -15.18 -7.66 3.36
C VAL A 95 -13.71 -7.83 3.73
N PHE A 96 -12.80 -7.42 2.84
CA PHE A 96 -11.35 -7.38 3.09
C PHE A 96 -10.99 -6.00 3.66
N PRO A 97 -10.95 -5.78 4.98
CA PRO A 97 -10.86 -4.45 5.57
C PRO A 97 -9.55 -3.75 5.23
N ILE A 98 -8.43 -4.47 5.23
CA ILE A 98 -7.11 -3.90 4.94
C ILE A 98 -7.01 -3.52 3.46
N VAL A 99 -7.41 -4.41 2.56
CA VAL A 99 -7.40 -4.15 1.11
C VAL A 99 -8.36 -3.00 0.75
N ARG A 100 -9.50 -2.92 1.44
CA ARG A 100 -10.45 -1.82 1.27
C ARG A 100 -9.82 -0.48 1.61
N SER A 101 -9.18 -0.36 2.78
CA SER A 101 -8.51 0.88 3.18
C SER A 101 -7.41 1.30 2.20
N MET A 102 -6.63 0.35 1.69
CA MET A 102 -5.64 0.61 0.65
C MET A 102 -6.30 1.07 -0.66
N GLY A 103 -7.44 0.48 -1.03
CA GLY A 103 -8.22 0.87 -2.20
C GLY A 103 -8.80 2.29 -2.09
N GLU A 104 -9.24 2.69 -0.90
CA GLU A 104 -9.73 4.04 -0.60
C GLU A 104 -8.62 5.09 -0.80
N ILE A 105 -7.43 4.81 -0.27
CA ILE A 105 -6.25 5.66 -0.44
C ILE A 105 -5.86 5.74 -1.93
N ALA A 106 -5.75 4.59 -2.60
CA ALA A 106 -5.36 4.53 -4.00
C ALA A 106 -6.33 5.29 -4.91
N GLY A 107 -7.65 5.12 -4.68
CA GLY A 107 -8.69 5.82 -5.43
C GLY A 107 -8.59 7.34 -5.29
N THR A 108 -8.49 7.82 -4.06
CA THR A 108 -8.34 9.24 -3.77
C THR A 108 -7.06 9.81 -4.37
N SER A 109 -5.93 9.16 -4.12
CA SER A 109 -4.61 9.62 -4.58
C SER A 109 -4.49 9.64 -6.10
N SER A 110 -5.12 8.69 -6.81
CA SER A 110 -5.07 8.63 -8.28
C SER A 110 -5.60 9.90 -8.95
N ILE A 111 -6.65 10.50 -8.39
CA ILE A 111 -7.24 11.74 -8.92
C ILE A 111 -6.39 12.96 -8.58
N LEU A 112 -5.78 13.00 -7.39
CA LEU A 112 -4.86 14.07 -7.02
C LEU A 112 -3.61 14.06 -7.90
N ILE A 113 -3.03 12.89 -8.15
CA ILE A 113 -1.89 12.72 -9.07
C ILE A 113 -2.30 13.11 -10.49
N ALA A 114 -3.48 12.70 -10.96
CA ALA A 114 -3.97 13.10 -12.27
C ALA A 114 -4.14 14.63 -12.40
N ALA A 115 -4.64 15.28 -11.34
CA ALA A 115 -4.78 16.75 -11.32
C ALA A 115 -3.41 17.44 -11.36
N GLU A 116 -2.42 16.93 -10.62
CA GLU A 116 -1.04 17.41 -10.66
C GLU A 116 -0.43 17.29 -12.05
N LEU A 117 -0.54 16.10 -12.68
CA LEU A 117 0.01 15.85 -14.02
C LEU A 117 -0.69 16.67 -15.12
N LEU A 118 -1.92 17.11 -14.92
CA LEU A 118 -2.62 18.03 -15.82
C LEU A 118 -2.15 19.49 -15.68
N SER A 119 -1.50 19.82 -14.56
CA SER A 119 -0.97 21.16 -14.28
C SER A 119 0.23 21.50 -15.18
N THR A 120 0.36 22.78 -15.52
CA THR A 120 1.54 23.30 -16.24
C THR A 120 2.82 23.19 -15.42
N PHE A 121 2.74 23.20 -14.09
CA PHE A 121 3.89 22.98 -13.21
C PHE A 121 4.53 21.61 -13.38
N SER A 122 3.72 20.61 -13.67
CA SER A 122 4.18 19.23 -13.92
C SER A 122 4.33 18.92 -15.43
N GLY A 123 4.39 19.96 -16.29
CA GLY A 123 4.52 19.79 -17.74
C GLY A 123 3.21 19.37 -18.46
N GLY A 124 2.09 19.41 -17.76
CA GLY A 124 0.78 19.11 -18.30
C GLY A 124 0.19 20.24 -19.16
N ARG A 125 -1.02 20.04 -19.64
CA ARG A 125 -1.71 20.94 -20.58
C ARG A 125 -2.37 22.16 -19.90
N GLY A 126 -2.24 22.33 -18.60
CA GLY A 126 -2.89 23.39 -17.83
C GLY A 126 -4.40 23.19 -17.70
N LEU A 127 -4.86 21.94 -17.57
CA LEU A 127 -6.28 21.62 -17.42
C LEU A 127 -6.65 21.57 -15.94
N LEU A 128 -7.75 22.22 -15.61
CA LEU A 128 -8.35 22.19 -14.28
C LEU A 128 -9.39 21.06 -14.21
N MET A 129 -9.45 20.32 -13.11
CA MET A 129 -10.46 19.26 -12.94
C MET A 129 -11.88 19.82 -12.97
N GLY A 130 -12.14 20.87 -12.21
CA GLY A 130 -13.41 21.59 -12.22
C GLY A 130 -13.48 22.61 -13.34
N GLY A 131 -14.70 22.99 -13.73
CA GLY A 131 -14.93 24.08 -14.65
C GLY A 131 -14.91 25.45 -13.94
N ILE A 132 -14.69 26.49 -14.76
CA ILE A 132 -14.90 27.88 -14.36
C ILE A 132 -15.81 28.55 -15.41
N PRO A 133 -16.40 29.74 -15.15
CA PRO A 133 -17.17 30.45 -16.16
C PRO A 133 -16.44 30.56 -17.47
N GLY A 134 -17.02 30.02 -18.56
CA GLY A 134 -16.43 29.98 -19.91
C GLY A 134 -15.51 28.78 -20.18
N VAL A 135 -15.13 27.96 -19.20
CA VAL A 135 -14.29 26.77 -19.37
C VAL A 135 -15.01 25.54 -18.85
N LYS A 136 -15.19 24.54 -19.69
CA LYS A 136 -15.83 23.27 -19.30
C LYS A 136 -14.96 22.48 -18.35
N PRO A 137 -15.55 21.75 -17.37
CA PRO A 137 -14.80 20.86 -16.51
C PRO A 137 -14.16 19.70 -17.30
N THR A 138 -13.07 19.18 -16.74
CA THR A 138 -12.40 17.99 -17.26
C THR A 138 -13.32 16.77 -17.17
N ARG A 139 -13.31 15.94 -18.19
CA ARG A 139 -14.03 14.67 -18.20
C ARG A 139 -13.11 13.55 -17.70
N VAL A 140 -13.52 12.86 -16.65
CA VAL A 140 -12.83 11.71 -16.08
C VAL A 140 -13.61 10.44 -16.41
N VAL A 141 -12.94 9.46 -16.99
CA VAL A 141 -13.50 8.13 -17.26
C VAL A 141 -12.83 7.14 -16.34
N ILE A 142 -13.64 6.37 -15.61
CA ILE A 142 -13.20 5.34 -14.68
C ILE A 142 -13.68 4.00 -15.21
N ILE A 143 -12.77 3.03 -15.35
CA ILE A 143 -13.07 1.67 -15.80
C ILE A 143 -12.95 0.75 -14.60
N GLY A 144 -14.09 0.17 -14.16
CA GLY A 144 -14.24 -0.66 -12.98
C GLY A 144 -15.18 -0.04 -11.94
N ALA A 145 -15.74 -0.87 -11.04
CA ALA A 145 -16.75 -0.47 -10.06
C ALA A 145 -16.42 -0.95 -8.63
N GLY A 146 -15.14 -1.17 -8.32
CA GLY A 146 -14.68 -1.55 -6.99
C GLY A 146 -14.38 -0.35 -6.09
N THR A 147 -13.83 -0.60 -4.90
CA THR A 147 -13.48 0.43 -3.90
C THR A 147 -12.60 1.55 -4.47
N VAL A 148 -11.58 1.20 -5.25
CA VAL A 148 -10.70 2.18 -5.90
C VAL A 148 -11.49 3.12 -6.81
N ALA A 149 -12.37 2.55 -7.65
CA ALA A 149 -13.20 3.32 -8.58
C ALA A 149 -14.20 4.23 -7.84
N GLU A 150 -14.81 3.75 -6.77
CA GLU A 150 -15.72 4.54 -5.93
C GLU A 150 -15.01 5.78 -5.36
N TYR A 151 -13.84 5.59 -4.75
CA TYR A 151 -13.10 6.70 -4.12
C TYR A 151 -12.47 7.64 -5.14
N ALA A 152 -12.04 7.12 -6.30
CA ALA A 152 -11.63 7.95 -7.43
C ALA A 152 -12.80 8.81 -7.95
N ALA A 153 -13.99 8.23 -8.11
CA ALA A 153 -15.18 8.96 -8.55
C ALA A 153 -15.57 10.06 -7.55
N ARG A 154 -15.60 9.74 -6.25
CA ARG A 154 -15.88 10.73 -5.18
C ARG A 154 -14.91 11.90 -5.22
N SER A 155 -13.61 11.61 -5.37
CA SER A 155 -12.56 12.63 -5.41
C SER A 155 -12.67 13.50 -6.67
N ALA A 156 -12.90 12.89 -7.83
CA ALA A 156 -13.05 13.63 -9.08
C ALA A 156 -14.29 14.52 -9.09
N VAL A 157 -15.42 14.02 -8.59
CA VAL A 157 -16.64 14.82 -8.40
C VAL A 157 -16.41 15.96 -7.41
N GLY A 158 -15.72 15.69 -6.29
CA GLY A 158 -15.36 16.71 -5.29
C GLY A 158 -14.49 17.83 -5.86
N LEU A 159 -13.66 17.55 -6.86
CA LEU A 159 -12.88 18.55 -7.60
C LEU A 159 -13.66 19.20 -8.76
N GLY A 160 -14.94 18.87 -8.95
CA GLY A 160 -15.81 19.45 -9.94
C GLY A 160 -15.68 18.86 -11.35
N ALA A 161 -15.06 17.70 -11.52
CA ALA A 161 -14.95 17.02 -12.80
C ALA A 161 -16.27 16.37 -13.23
N LEU A 162 -16.44 16.15 -14.56
CA LEU A 162 -17.51 15.30 -15.10
C LEU A 162 -17.04 13.84 -15.10
N VAL A 163 -17.70 12.98 -14.32
CA VAL A 163 -17.27 11.59 -14.13
C VAL A 163 -18.21 10.63 -14.84
N SER A 164 -17.61 9.65 -15.54
CA SER A 164 -18.31 8.49 -16.10
C SER A 164 -17.62 7.22 -15.59
N VAL A 165 -18.40 6.28 -15.05
CA VAL A 165 -17.90 4.98 -14.53
C VAL A 165 -18.47 3.85 -15.38
N PHE A 166 -17.64 2.87 -15.77
CA PHE A 166 -18.00 1.71 -16.61
C PHE A 166 -17.55 0.41 -15.96
#